data_a07e7bde1e4370fe7f257b5c9fd9fd4d
#
_entry.id   a07e7bde1e4370fe7f257b5c9fd9fd4d
#
_cell.length_a   1.000
_cell.length_b   1.000
_cell.length_c   1.000
_cell.angle_alpha   90.00
_cell.angle_beta   90.00
_cell.angle_gamma   90.00
#
_symmetry.space_group_name_H-M   'P 1'
#
loop_
_entity.id
_entity.type
_entity.pdbx_description
1 polymer ?
#
loop_
_entity_poly.entity_id
_entity_poly.type
_entity_poly.pdbx_seq_one_letter_code
_entity_poly.pdbx_strand_id
1 'polypeptide(L)'
;YETVKEWETLNSMVPLWQRPKSEVTTEEYNTFYKEKFGDWEDPLAVVHVSAEGQVEYKALLFIPAHAPFNYYSRDYEKGLQLYSSGVLIMDRCADLVPDHFSFIRGVVDSPDLSLNISREMLQHTRVLQVISGNLEKKVKAELLKLQKDDREKYEQFYSAFGRQLKYGVVSDYGAHKDMLKDLLLFWSSREGKNTSLAEYAARMAEDQPSIYFLCAESVEKAAKLPQAERVLDKGYEILYLTDEVDE
;
A
#
# COMPACT_ATOMS: atom_id res chain seq x y z
N TYR A 1 9.53 39.51 -38.03
CA TYR A 1 9.24 38.34 -37.15
C TYR A 1 10.15 37.22 -37.63
N GLU A 2 11.16 36.85 -36.81
CA GLU A 2 11.91 35.61 -36.99
C GLU A 2 11.08 34.46 -36.45
N THR A 3 10.70 33.51 -37.28
CA THR A 3 10.07 32.27 -36.85
C THR A 3 11.14 31.33 -36.29
N VAL A 4 11.26 31.26 -35.00
CA VAL A 4 12.09 30.25 -34.33
C VAL A 4 11.40 28.92 -34.46
N LYS A 5 11.98 27.96 -35.17
CA LYS A 5 11.49 26.57 -35.18
C LYS A 5 12.12 25.83 -34.01
N GLU A 6 11.40 25.69 -32.94
CA GLU A 6 11.75 24.79 -31.85
C GLU A 6 11.14 23.41 -32.13
N TRP A 7 11.97 22.37 -31.99
CA TRP A 7 11.49 21.00 -32.05
C TRP A 7 10.94 20.62 -30.68
N GLU A 8 9.63 20.47 -30.60
CA GLU A 8 8.98 19.93 -29.42
C GLU A 8 8.87 18.41 -29.53
N THR A 9 9.37 17.68 -28.53
CA THR A 9 9.23 16.23 -28.48
C THR A 9 7.82 15.92 -28.03
N LEU A 10 6.95 15.57 -28.95
CA LEU A 10 5.54 15.27 -28.69
C LEU A 10 5.32 13.96 -27.93
N ASN A 11 6.29 13.04 -27.93
CA ASN A 11 6.21 11.78 -27.21
C ASN A 11 7.61 11.26 -26.86
N SER A 12 7.81 10.82 -25.62
CA SER A 12 9.02 10.11 -25.22
C SER A 12 8.92 8.64 -25.63
N MET A 13 9.85 8.16 -26.42
CA MET A 13 9.93 6.74 -26.79
C MET A 13 10.33 5.84 -25.62
N VAL A 14 10.85 6.41 -24.53
CA VAL A 14 11.26 5.66 -23.33
C VAL A 14 10.12 5.67 -22.32
N PRO A 15 9.58 4.50 -21.96
CA PRO A 15 8.53 4.39 -20.94
C PRO A 15 8.97 5.03 -19.61
N LEU A 16 8.00 5.63 -18.89
CA LEU A 16 8.29 6.37 -17.65
C LEU A 16 9.02 5.52 -16.60
N TRP A 17 8.63 4.23 -16.47
CA TRP A 17 9.25 3.30 -15.51
C TRP A 17 10.69 2.86 -15.89
N GLN A 18 11.12 3.13 -17.11
CA GLN A 18 12.49 2.85 -17.56
C GLN A 18 13.43 4.04 -17.37
N ARG A 19 12.90 5.25 -17.17
CA ARG A 19 13.69 6.45 -16.91
C ARG A 19 14.26 6.45 -15.49
N PRO A 20 15.44 7.07 -15.27
CA PRO A 20 15.97 7.27 -13.91
C PRO A 20 14.98 8.07 -13.06
N LYS A 21 14.79 7.66 -11.79
CA LYS A 21 13.90 8.35 -10.85
C LYS A 21 14.20 9.85 -10.72
N SER A 22 15.48 10.23 -10.81
CA SER A 22 15.94 11.63 -10.72
C SER A 22 15.52 12.52 -11.88
N GLU A 23 15.09 11.92 -12.99
CA GLU A 23 14.69 12.62 -14.22
C GLU A 23 13.17 12.70 -14.39
N VAL A 24 12.41 12.14 -13.46
CA VAL A 24 10.94 12.11 -13.52
C VAL A 24 10.36 13.03 -12.46
N THR A 25 9.53 13.96 -12.89
CA THR A 25 8.86 14.90 -11.99
C THR A 25 7.62 14.30 -11.35
N THR A 26 7.14 14.92 -10.26
CA THR A 26 5.89 14.53 -9.61
C THR A 26 4.69 14.65 -10.54
N GLU A 27 4.65 15.69 -11.37
CA GLU A 27 3.60 15.95 -12.34
C GLU A 27 3.55 14.85 -13.42
N GLU A 28 4.71 14.36 -13.89
CA GLU A 28 4.79 13.25 -14.83
C GLU A 28 4.25 11.95 -14.23
N TYR A 29 4.56 11.66 -12.96
CA TYR A 29 3.99 10.51 -12.25
C TYR A 29 2.48 10.61 -12.10
N ASN A 30 1.98 11.77 -11.69
CA ASN A 30 0.56 12.00 -11.49
C ASN A 30 -0.24 11.90 -12.80
N THR A 31 0.28 12.50 -13.87
CA THR A 31 -0.33 12.44 -15.21
C THR A 31 -0.37 11.00 -15.70
N PHE A 32 0.76 10.30 -15.62
CA PHE A 32 0.83 8.89 -16.01
C PHE A 32 -0.17 8.02 -15.25
N TYR A 33 -0.26 8.21 -13.92
CA TYR A 33 -1.19 7.46 -13.08
C TYR A 33 -2.64 7.68 -13.52
N LYS A 34 -3.06 8.94 -13.65
CA LYS A 34 -4.44 9.29 -14.02
C LYS A 34 -4.80 8.78 -15.40
N GLU A 35 -3.94 8.96 -16.38
CA GLU A 35 -4.18 8.51 -17.76
C GLU A 35 -4.16 6.98 -17.88
N LYS A 36 -3.18 6.34 -17.26
CA LYS A 36 -2.98 4.89 -17.39
C LYS A 36 -4.03 4.06 -16.67
N PHE A 37 -4.46 4.51 -15.48
CA PHE A 37 -5.37 3.75 -14.63
C PHE A 37 -6.79 4.34 -14.57
N GLY A 38 -7.04 5.43 -15.30
CA GLY A 38 -8.35 6.06 -15.38
C GLY A 38 -8.81 6.69 -14.05
N ASP A 39 -7.85 7.12 -13.22
CA ASP A 39 -8.13 7.79 -11.97
C ASP A 39 -8.24 9.31 -12.18
N TRP A 40 -9.00 9.99 -11.35
CA TRP A 40 -9.21 11.45 -11.40
C TRP A 40 -8.40 12.19 -10.31
N GLU A 41 -7.97 11.48 -9.26
CA GLU A 41 -7.11 12.01 -8.21
C GLU A 41 -5.64 11.64 -8.44
N ASP A 42 -4.75 12.42 -7.84
CA ASP A 42 -3.33 12.09 -7.78
C ASP A 42 -3.09 10.95 -6.77
N PRO A 43 -2.12 10.07 -6.98
CA PRO A 43 -1.78 9.03 -6.03
C PRO A 43 -1.18 9.64 -4.75
N LEU A 44 -1.41 9.02 -3.60
CA LEU A 44 -0.85 9.45 -2.31
C LEU A 44 0.67 9.27 -2.27
N ALA A 45 1.17 8.23 -2.91
CA ALA A 45 2.60 7.96 -2.98
C ALA A 45 2.96 7.17 -4.24
N VAL A 46 4.24 7.28 -4.64
CA VAL A 46 4.81 6.62 -5.81
C VAL A 46 6.07 5.86 -5.39
N VAL A 47 6.13 4.58 -5.78
CA VAL A 47 7.30 3.72 -5.60
C VAL A 47 7.93 3.44 -6.95
N HIS A 48 9.04 4.10 -7.24
CA HIS A 48 9.82 3.89 -8.46
C HIS A 48 11.07 3.08 -8.13
N VAL A 49 11.18 1.89 -8.71
CA VAL A 49 12.24 0.90 -8.42
C VAL A 49 13.00 0.57 -9.70
N SER A 50 14.33 0.57 -9.61
CA SER A 50 15.22 -0.09 -10.55
C SER A 50 16.07 -1.07 -9.74
N ALA A 51 15.92 -2.36 -10.00
CA ALA A 51 16.62 -3.42 -9.30
C ALA A 51 17.51 -4.19 -10.26
N GLU A 52 18.77 -4.32 -9.90
CA GLU A 52 19.78 -5.11 -10.59
C GLU A 52 20.34 -6.12 -9.60
N GLY A 53 20.45 -7.39 -9.98
CA GLY A 53 20.97 -8.42 -9.09
C GLY A 53 20.52 -9.82 -9.51
N GLN A 54 19.98 -10.61 -8.57
CA GLN A 54 19.52 -11.97 -8.85
C GLN A 54 18.37 -12.02 -9.87
N VAL A 55 17.53 -11.00 -9.87
CA VAL A 55 16.49 -10.74 -10.86
C VAL A 55 16.56 -9.26 -11.20
N GLU A 56 16.60 -8.95 -12.50
CA GLU A 56 16.57 -7.60 -13.00
C GLU A 56 15.13 -7.18 -13.29
N TYR A 57 14.70 -6.04 -12.72
CA TYR A 57 13.39 -5.48 -13.03
C TYR A 57 13.30 -3.98 -12.74
N LYS A 58 12.40 -3.31 -13.43
CA LYS A 58 11.96 -1.95 -13.15
C LYS A 58 10.49 -1.97 -12.77
N ALA A 59 10.12 -1.17 -11.79
CA ALA A 59 8.73 -1.08 -11.36
C ALA A 59 8.35 0.36 -11.03
N LEU A 60 7.13 0.71 -11.40
CA LEU A 60 6.49 1.96 -11.06
C LEU A 60 5.14 1.65 -10.44
N LEU A 61 5.04 1.84 -9.11
CA LEU A 61 3.86 1.52 -8.34
C LEU A 61 3.25 2.78 -7.75
N PHE A 62 1.93 2.78 -7.60
CA PHE A 62 1.14 3.89 -7.08
C PHE A 62 0.25 3.42 -5.95
N ILE A 63 0.18 4.22 -4.89
CA ILE A 63 -0.76 4.06 -3.78
C ILE A 63 -1.92 5.02 -4.06
N PRO A 64 -3.13 4.52 -4.38
CA PRO A 64 -4.28 5.36 -4.68
C PRO A 64 -4.73 6.20 -3.49
N ALA A 65 -5.39 7.33 -3.76
CA ALA A 65 -5.97 8.20 -2.73
C ALA A 65 -7.30 7.67 -2.20
N HIS A 66 -8.03 6.89 -2.99
CA HIS A 66 -9.34 6.32 -2.64
C HIS A 66 -9.49 4.89 -3.18
N ALA A 67 -10.36 4.13 -2.54
CA ALA A 67 -10.71 2.80 -3.01
C ALA A 67 -11.70 2.88 -4.18
N PRO A 68 -11.50 2.10 -5.26
CA PRO A 68 -12.51 1.94 -6.30
C PRO A 68 -13.84 1.47 -5.71
N PHE A 69 -14.96 1.86 -6.34
CA PHE A 69 -16.30 1.49 -5.88
C PHE A 69 -16.49 -0.02 -5.64
N ASN A 70 -15.86 -0.84 -6.49
CA ASN A 70 -15.93 -2.29 -6.41
C ASN A 70 -14.78 -2.94 -5.63
N TYR A 71 -13.95 -2.17 -4.92
CA TYR A 71 -12.73 -2.68 -4.27
C TYR A 71 -13.00 -3.85 -3.31
N TYR A 72 -14.06 -3.76 -2.51
CA TYR A 72 -14.44 -4.80 -1.57
C TYR A 72 -15.48 -5.79 -2.13
N SER A 73 -15.73 -5.79 -3.44
CA SER A 73 -16.60 -6.75 -4.11
C SER A 73 -15.83 -7.98 -4.59
N ARG A 74 -16.56 -9.06 -4.88
CA ARG A 74 -15.98 -10.29 -5.46
C ARG A 74 -15.45 -10.10 -6.87
N ASP A 75 -15.92 -9.07 -7.57
CA ASP A 75 -15.54 -8.77 -8.96
C ASP A 75 -14.27 -7.91 -9.04
N TYR A 76 -13.69 -7.53 -7.90
CA TYR A 76 -12.43 -6.79 -7.90
C TYR A 76 -11.26 -7.71 -8.23
N GLU A 77 -10.55 -7.39 -9.30
CA GLU A 77 -9.36 -8.11 -9.71
C GLU A 77 -8.11 -7.29 -9.38
N LYS A 78 -7.29 -7.82 -8.48
CA LYS A 78 -5.97 -7.26 -8.19
C LYS A 78 -4.97 -7.58 -9.29
N GLY A 79 -3.87 -6.85 -9.36
CA GLY A 79 -2.75 -7.17 -10.22
C GLY A 79 -2.05 -5.95 -10.79
N LEU A 80 -0.78 -6.15 -11.14
CA LEU A 80 0.04 -5.16 -11.81
C LEU A 80 0.18 -5.51 -13.28
N GLN A 81 0.38 -4.50 -14.12
CA GLN A 81 0.75 -4.74 -15.51
C GLN A 81 2.17 -5.31 -15.57
N LEU A 82 2.31 -6.43 -16.23
CA LEU A 82 3.57 -7.14 -16.39
C LEU A 82 4.10 -7.00 -17.82
N TYR A 83 5.29 -6.46 -17.91
CA TYR A 83 6.05 -6.30 -19.15
C TYR A 83 7.31 -7.17 -19.15
N SER A 84 7.76 -7.56 -20.32
CA SER A 84 9.09 -8.10 -20.56
C SER A 84 9.78 -7.28 -21.63
N SER A 85 10.88 -6.63 -21.27
CA SER A 85 11.63 -5.76 -22.18
C SER A 85 10.75 -4.75 -22.94
N GLY A 86 9.81 -4.13 -22.22
CA GLY A 86 8.87 -3.14 -22.75
C GLY A 86 7.65 -3.70 -23.50
N VAL A 87 7.52 -5.03 -23.63
CA VAL A 87 6.38 -5.69 -24.25
C VAL A 87 5.37 -6.16 -23.18
N LEU A 88 4.11 -5.73 -23.28
CA LEU A 88 3.06 -6.12 -22.34
C LEU A 88 2.76 -7.63 -22.45
N ILE A 89 2.95 -8.36 -21.36
CA ILE A 89 2.64 -9.79 -21.24
C ILE A 89 1.26 -10.00 -20.61
N MET A 90 1.01 -9.34 -19.48
CA MET A 90 -0.23 -9.47 -18.73
C MET A 90 -0.69 -8.08 -18.27
N ASP A 91 -1.96 -7.80 -18.49
CA ASP A 91 -2.58 -6.54 -18.02
C ASP A 91 -2.81 -6.55 -16.50
N ARG A 92 -3.03 -7.74 -15.93
CA ARG A 92 -3.22 -7.95 -14.48
C ARG A 92 -2.52 -9.22 -14.04
N CYS A 93 -1.30 -9.08 -13.51
CA CYS A 93 -0.56 -10.17 -12.89
C CYS A 93 -0.81 -10.16 -11.38
N ALA A 94 -1.71 -11.03 -10.93
CA ALA A 94 -2.11 -11.12 -9.51
C ALA A 94 -0.98 -11.63 -8.60
N ASP A 95 -0.05 -12.43 -9.15
CA ASP A 95 1.07 -13.00 -8.39
C ASP A 95 2.11 -11.98 -7.93
N LEU A 96 2.10 -10.77 -8.51
CA LEU A 96 3.00 -9.69 -8.13
C LEU A 96 2.56 -8.94 -6.88
N VAL A 97 1.30 -9.11 -6.45
CA VAL A 97 0.73 -8.34 -5.34
C VAL A 97 0.03 -9.28 -4.37
N PRO A 98 0.46 -9.34 -3.10
CA PRO A 98 -0.26 -10.06 -2.06
C PRO A 98 -1.64 -9.43 -1.81
N ASP A 99 -2.57 -10.21 -1.24
CA ASP A 99 -3.95 -9.75 -1.03
C ASP A 99 -4.05 -8.50 -0.16
N HIS A 100 -3.21 -8.40 0.86
CA HIS A 100 -3.18 -7.24 1.76
C HIS A 100 -2.71 -5.93 1.09
N PHE A 101 -2.05 -6.01 -0.06
CA PHE A 101 -1.66 -4.86 -0.89
C PHE A 101 -2.39 -4.81 -2.23
N SER A 102 -3.55 -5.45 -2.34
CA SER A 102 -4.35 -5.52 -3.58
C SER A 102 -4.77 -4.15 -4.15
N PHE A 103 -4.70 -3.09 -3.36
CA PHE A 103 -4.98 -1.71 -3.80
C PHE A 103 -3.89 -1.10 -4.69
N ILE A 104 -2.68 -1.67 -4.71
CA ILE A 104 -1.56 -1.12 -5.49
C ILE A 104 -1.86 -1.20 -6.99
N ARG A 105 -1.63 -0.09 -7.67
CA ARG A 105 -1.65 0.01 -9.13
C ARG A 105 -0.23 0.19 -9.65
N GLY A 106 0.06 -0.29 -10.83
CA GLY A 106 1.39 -0.05 -11.39
C GLY A 106 1.81 -1.00 -12.49
N VAL A 107 3.09 -0.86 -12.82
CA VAL A 107 3.77 -1.56 -13.91
C VAL A 107 5.03 -2.22 -13.37
N VAL A 108 5.29 -3.44 -13.81
CA VAL A 108 6.56 -4.16 -13.60
C VAL A 108 7.09 -4.60 -14.95
N ASP A 109 8.35 -4.34 -15.22
CA ASP A 109 9.05 -4.70 -16.45
C ASP A 109 10.35 -5.44 -16.11
N SER A 110 10.48 -6.68 -16.58
CA SER A 110 11.66 -7.50 -16.32
C SER A 110 12.16 -8.19 -17.59
N PRO A 111 13.42 -8.02 -17.97
CA PRO A 111 14.02 -8.74 -19.09
C PRO A 111 14.20 -10.25 -18.79
N ASP A 112 14.19 -10.65 -17.50
CA ASP A 112 14.36 -12.05 -17.09
C ASP A 112 13.11 -12.90 -17.36
N LEU A 113 12.01 -12.28 -17.81
CA LEU A 113 10.79 -12.96 -18.20
C LEU A 113 10.83 -13.31 -19.70
N SER A 114 10.63 -14.58 -20.01
CA SER A 114 10.59 -15.03 -21.41
C SER A 114 9.28 -14.68 -22.09
N LEU A 115 9.37 -14.05 -23.27
CA LEU A 115 8.22 -13.75 -24.13
C LEU A 115 7.53 -14.99 -24.70
N ASN A 116 8.21 -16.14 -24.72
CA ASN A 116 7.74 -17.38 -25.31
C ASN A 116 7.01 -18.32 -24.32
N ILE A 117 6.86 -17.89 -23.06
CA ILE A 117 6.17 -18.69 -22.04
C ILE A 117 4.69 -18.32 -22.04
N SER A 118 3.80 -19.36 -21.99
CA SER A 118 2.37 -19.10 -21.81
C SER A 118 2.09 -18.42 -20.47
N ARG A 119 1.01 -17.64 -20.40
CA ARG A 119 0.60 -16.94 -19.16
C ARG A 119 0.50 -17.89 -17.95
N GLU A 120 0.00 -19.11 -18.18
CA GLU A 120 -0.14 -20.14 -17.15
C GLU A 120 1.20 -20.67 -16.65
N MET A 121 2.23 -20.72 -17.50
CA MET A 121 3.58 -21.11 -17.10
C MET A 121 4.38 -20.00 -16.42
N LEU A 122 4.01 -18.73 -16.63
CA LEU A 122 4.61 -17.59 -15.92
C LEU A 122 4.14 -17.51 -14.48
N GLN A 123 2.88 -17.89 -14.23
CA GLN A 123 2.32 -17.91 -12.87
C GLN A 123 3.16 -18.82 -11.98
N HIS A 124 3.44 -18.34 -10.76
CA HIS A 124 4.24 -19.02 -9.74
C HIS A 124 5.72 -19.25 -10.09
N THR A 125 6.26 -18.58 -11.11
CA THR A 125 7.70 -18.67 -11.37
C THR A 125 8.52 -18.06 -10.24
N ARG A 126 9.73 -18.59 -10.03
CA ARG A 126 10.67 -18.04 -9.03
C ARG A 126 10.97 -16.55 -9.26
N VAL A 127 11.03 -16.13 -10.52
CA VAL A 127 11.27 -14.71 -10.89
C VAL A 127 10.15 -13.84 -10.33
N LEU A 128 8.87 -14.18 -10.57
CA LEU A 128 7.74 -13.43 -10.05
C LEU A 128 7.68 -13.43 -8.51
N GLN A 129 8.00 -14.56 -7.87
CA GLN A 129 8.05 -14.64 -6.39
C GLN A 129 9.11 -13.70 -5.80
N VAL A 130 10.32 -13.64 -6.40
CA VAL A 130 11.39 -12.74 -5.97
C VAL A 130 10.96 -11.28 -6.16
N ILE A 131 10.40 -10.94 -7.31
CA ILE A 131 9.90 -9.58 -7.59
C ILE A 131 8.82 -9.21 -6.58
N SER A 132 7.79 -10.05 -6.41
CA SER A 132 6.67 -9.82 -5.48
C SER A 132 7.15 -9.57 -4.05
N GLY A 133 8.03 -10.42 -3.51
CA GLY A 133 8.57 -10.24 -2.16
C GLY A 133 9.42 -8.97 -1.99
N ASN A 134 10.10 -8.52 -3.05
CA ASN A 134 10.81 -7.24 -3.04
C ASN A 134 9.85 -6.05 -3.11
N LEU A 135 8.83 -6.10 -3.95
CA LEU A 135 7.82 -5.06 -4.07
C LEU A 135 7.05 -4.89 -2.78
N GLU A 136 6.66 -5.98 -2.12
CA GLU A 136 5.99 -5.98 -0.83
C GLU A 136 6.78 -5.19 0.23
N LYS A 137 8.09 -5.43 0.33
CA LYS A 137 8.97 -4.68 1.24
C LYS A 137 9.06 -3.19 0.89
N LYS A 138 9.11 -2.87 -0.41
CA LYS A 138 9.17 -1.47 -0.89
C LYS A 138 7.87 -0.72 -0.61
N VAL A 139 6.73 -1.37 -0.82
CA VAL A 139 5.41 -0.81 -0.51
C VAL A 139 5.27 -0.56 0.99
N LYS A 140 5.63 -1.54 1.84
CA LYS A 140 5.65 -1.35 3.30
C LYS A 140 6.52 -0.16 3.70
N ALA A 141 7.73 -0.07 3.16
CA ALA A 141 8.65 1.02 3.49
C ALA A 141 8.08 2.40 3.10
N GLU A 142 7.43 2.51 1.94
CA GLU A 142 6.80 3.77 1.51
C GLU A 142 5.58 4.12 2.36
N LEU A 143 4.76 3.15 2.75
CA LEU A 143 3.63 3.36 3.66
C LEU A 143 4.10 3.81 5.06
N LEU A 144 5.17 3.21 5.59
CA LEU A 144 5.76 3.65 6.88
C LEU A 144 6.34 5.06 6.78
N LYS A 145 6.97 5.38 5.65
CA LYS A 145 7.46 6.72 5.39
C LYS A 145 6.30 7.73 5.32
N LEU A 146 5.23 7.40 4.59
CA LEU A 146 4.02 8.23 4.52
C LEU A 146 3.42 8.44 5.93
N GLN A 147 3.33 7.39 6.74
CA GLN A 147 2.83 7.44 8.13
C GLN A 147 3.62 8.42 8.99
N LYS A 148 4.94 8.48 8.79
CA LYS A 148 5.85 9.32 9.54
C LYS A 148 5.90 10.77 9.04
N ASP A 149 5.98 10.95 7.72
CA ASP A 149 6.30 12.23 7.08
C ASP A 149 5.04 13.05 6.75
N ASP A 150 3.90 12.36 6.48
CA ASP A 150 2.62 12.99 6.13
C ASP A 150 1.45 12.17 6.70
N ARG A 151 1.19 12.39 7.99
CA ARG A 151 0.17 11.64 8.74
C ARG A 151 -1.23 11.83 8.16
N GLU A 152 -1.58 12.99 7.65
CA GLU A 152 -2.91 13.25 7.08
C GLU A 152 -3.14 12.40 5.83
N LYS A 153 -2.16 12.33 4.93
CA LYS A 153 -2.24 11.44 3.77
C LYS A 153 -2.27 9.96 4.17
N TYR A 154 -1.53 9.59 5.22
CA TYR A 154 -1.57 8.23 5.71
C TYR A 154 -2.94 7.86 6.29
N GLU A 155 -3.59 8.77 7.00
CA GLU A 155 -4.96 8.56 7.51
C GLU A 155 -5.99 8.50 6.38
N GLN A 156 -5.82 9.29 5.31
CA GLN A 156 -6.63 9.16 4.10
C GLN A 156 -6.47 7.76 3.48
N PHE A 157 -5.23 7.31 3.31
CA PHE A 157 -4.92 5.95 2.86
C PHE A 157 -5.57 4.90 3.77
N TYR A 158 -5.39 5.03 5.09
CA TYR A 158 -5.89 4.07 6.06
C TYR A 158 -7.42 4.00 6.10
N SER A 159 -8.09 5.14 5.93
CA SER A 159 -9.55 5.20 5.80
C SER A 159 -10.05 4.41 4.59
N ALA A 160 -9.32 4.42 3.49
CA ALA A 160 -9.68 3.71 2.26
C ALA A 160 -9.34 2.20 2.31
N PHE A 161 -8.18 1.83 2.88
CA PHE A 161 -7.57 0.50 2.73
C PHE A 161 -7.19 -0.17 4.05
N GLY A 162 -7.38 0.46 5.21
CA GLY A 162 -7.00 -0.06 6.51
C GLY A 162 -7.66 -1.41 6.83
N ARG A 163 -8.94 -1.59 6.45
CA ARG A 163 -9.64 -2.87 6.57
C ARG A 163 -8.95 -3.99 5.80
N GLN A 164 -8.40 -3.70 4.62
CA GLN A 164 -7.66 -4.68 3.83
C GLN A 164 -6.35 -5.10 4.50
N LEU A 165 -5.65 -4.17 5.16
CA LEU A 165 -4.45 -4.49 5.94
C LEU A 165 -4.79 -5.36 7.15
N LYS A 166 -5.86 -5.05 7.89
CA LYS A 166 -6.36 -5.87 9.01
C LYS A 166 -6.75 -7.27 8.53
N TYR A 167 -7.50 -7.36 7.43
CA TYR A 167 -7.88 -8.63 6.82
C TYR A 167 -6.64 -9.45 6.44
N GLY A 168 -5.58 -8.82 5.94
CA GLY A 168 -4.32 -9.48 5.62
C GLY A 168 -3.62 -10.12 6.83
N VAL A 169 -3.87 -9.63 8.05
CA VAL A 169 -3.36 -10.24 9.29
C VAL A 169 -4.19 -11.47 9.68
N VAL A 170 -5.52 -11.40 9.50
CA VAL A 170 -6.44 -12.44 9.99
C VAL A 170 -6.56 -13.60 9.00
N SER A 171 -6.60 -13.31 7.69
CA SER A 171 -6.89 -14.29 6.63
C SER A 171 -5.92 -15.47 6.56
N ASP A 172 -4.70 -15.31 7.06
CA ASP A 172 -3.65 -16.35 7.06
C ASP A 172 -3.21 -16.76 8.48
N TYR A 173 -4.09 -16.58 9.45
CA TYR A 173 -3.84 -16.89 10.86
C TYR A 173 -2.60 -16.16 11.43
N GLY A 174 -2.34 -14.95 10.95
CA GLY A 174 -1.26 -14.10 11.44
C GLY A 174 0.12 -14.38 10.84
N ALA A 175 0.22 -15.11 9.72
CA ALA A 175 1.50 -15.34 9.04
C ALA A 175 2.16 -14.02 8.59
N HIS A 176 1.37 -13.04 8.15
CA HIS A 176 1.86 -11.70 7.76
C HIS A 176 1.79 -10.65 8.88
N LYS A 177 1.52 -11.04 10.14
CA LYS A 177 1.42 -10.06 11.25
C LYS A 177 2.64 -9.16 11.39
N ASP A 178 3.85 -9.71 11.28
CA ASP A 178 5.09 -8.94 11.40
C ASP A 178 5.33 -8.00 10.20
N MET A 179 4.76 -8.33 9.06
CA MET A 179 4.77 -7.45 7.90
C MET A 179 3.83 -6.27 8.10
N LEU A 180 2.64 -6.47 8.66
CA LEU A 180 1.53 -5.53 8.63
C LEU A 180 1.31 -4.75 9.94
N LYS A 181 1.71 -5.27 11.11
CA LYS A 181 1.42 -4.69 12.43
C LYS A 181 1.76 -3.21 12.57
N ASP A 182 2.88 -2.79 11.96
CA ASP A 182 3.36 -1.41 12.05
C ASP A 182 2.57 -0.44 11.17
N LEU A 183 1.78 -0.97 10.23
CA LEU A 183 0.91 -0.21 9.33
C LEU A 183 -0.50 -0.01 9.91
N LEU A 184 -0.86 -0.73 10.98
CA LEU A 184 -2.20 -0.66 11.55
C LEU A 184 -2.37 0.56 12.44
N LEU A 185 -3.54 1.16 12.35
CA LEU A 185 -3.99 2.24 13.23
C LEU A 185 -5.24 1.81 14.00
N PHE A 186 -5.32 2.27 15.23
CA PHE A 186 -6.47 2.04 16.11
C PHE A 186 -6.83 3.33 16.83
N TRP A 187 -8.08 3.52 17.19
CA TRP A 187 -8.53 4.71 17.90
C TRP A 187 -8.03 4.70 19.33
N SER A 188 -7.36 5.76 19.75
CA SER A 188 -6.85 5.93 21.11
C SER A 188 -7.87 6.63 22.00
N SER A 189 -8.17 6.04 23.16
CA SER A 189 -9.01 6.66 24.19
C SER A 189 -8.36 7.92 24.79
N ARG A 190 -7.02 7.97 24.81
CA ARG A 190 -6.24 9.10 25.37
C ARG A 190 -6.10 10.23 24.38
N GLU A 191 -5.72 9.90 23.13
CA GLU A 191 -5.42 10.91 22.11
C GLU A 191 -6.69 11.39 21.37
N GLY A 192 -7.79 10.65 21.43
CA GLY A 192 -9.01 10.96 20.68
C GLY A 192 -8.82 10.93 19.16
N LYS A 193 -7.88 10.13 18.67
CA LYS A 193 -7.52 9.96 17.25
C LYS A 193 -6.88 8.61 17.02
N ASN A 194 -6.65 8.30 15.74
CA ASN A 194 -5.94 7.09 15.35
C ASN A 194 -4.47 7.12 15.79
N THR A 195 -4.00 6.00 16.32
CA THR A 195 -2.62 5.79 16.78
C THR A 195 -2.10 4.44 16.31
N SER A 196 -0.79 4.33 16.09
CA SER A 196 -0.14 3.07 15.82
C SER A 196 0.20 2.33 17.13
N LEU A 197 0.49 1.04 17.02
CA LEU A 197 0.95 0.25 18.19
C LEU A 197 2.27 0.78 18.76
N ALA A 198 3.16 1.27 17.91
CA ALA A 198 4.43 1.85 18.33
C ALA A 198 4.22 3.17 19.12
N GLU A 199 3.31 4.04 18.64
CA GLU A 199 2.94 5.28 19.34
C GLU A 199 2.28 4.99 20.69
N TYR A 200 1.39 3.99 20.74
CA TYR A 200 0.80 3.53 22.01
C TYR A 200 1.88 3.05 22.99
N ALA A 201 2.75 2.13 22.52
CA ALA A 201 3.81 1.57 23.34
C ALA A 201 4.77 2.62 23.91
N ALA A 202 5.06 3.68 23.15
CA ALA A 202 5.89 4.81 23.59
C ALA A 202 5.23 5.65 24.71
N ARG A 203 3.89 5.56 24.86
CA ARG A 203 3.12 6.28 25.89
C ARG A 203 2.70 5.41 27.08
N MET A 204 3.01 4.10 27.04
CA MET A 204 2.67 3.19 28.13
C MET A 204 3.32 3.65 29.44
N ALA A 205 2.58 3.54 30.54
CA ALA A 205 3.15 3.73 31.86
C ALA A 205 4.12 2.62 32.23
N GLU A 206 5.13 2.92 33.08
CA GLU A 206 6.14 1.93 33.47
C GLU A 206 5.56 0.69 34.15
N ASP A 207 4.44 0.85 34.88
CA ASP A 207 3.73 -0.20 35.58
C ASP A 207 2.64 -0.88 34.74
N GLN A 208 2.45 -0.47 33.48
CA GLN A 208 1.43 -1.04 32.60
C GLN A 208 1.95 -2.33 31.95
N PRO A 209 1.34 -3.50 32.26
CA PRO A 209 1.86 -4.80 31.83
C PRO A 209 1.55 -5.17 30.38
N SER A 210 0.54 -4.55 29.78
CA SER A 210 0.01 -4.95 28.47
C SER A 210 -0.67 -3.80 27.73
N ILE A 211 -0.84 -3.95 26.42
CA ILE A 211 -1.70 -3.10 25.61
C ILE A 211 -3.16 -3.47 25.91
N TYR A 212 -3.97 -2.47 26.25
CA TYR A 212 -5.41 -2.65 26.47
C TYR A 212 -6.20 -2.27 25.24
N PHE A 213 -7.13 -3.12 24.85
CA PHE A 213 -8.03 -2.86 23.74
C PHE A 213 -9.46 -3.34 24.05
N LEU A 214 -10.43 -2.77 23.35
CA LEU A 214 -11.85 -3.16 23.40
C LEU A 214 -12.40 -3.17 21.97
N CYS A 215 -13.11 -4.25 21.64
CA CYS A 215 -13.87 -4.36 20.40
C CYS A 215 -15.31 -3.88 20.63
N ALA A 216 -15.83 -3.03 19.75
CA ALA A 216 -17.21 -2.59 19.75
C ALA A 216 -17.58 -2.02 18.38
N GLU A 217 -18.86 -1.91 18.09
CA GLU A 217 -19.38 -1.37 16.81
C GLU A 217 -19.01 0.10 16.56
N SER A 218 -18.69 0.86 17.60
CA SER A 218 -18.23 2.26 17.50
C SER A 218 -17.40 2.69 18.70
N VAL A 219 -16.64 3.77 18.53
CA VAL A 219 -15.85 4.41 19.59
C VAL A 219 -16.73 4.81 20.77
N GLU A 220 -17.93 5.36 20.52
CA GLU A 220 -18.87 5.80 21.56
C GLU A 220 -19.42 4.63 22.36
N LYS A 221 -19.65 3.48 21.72
CA LYS A 221 -20.08 2.26 22.41
C LYS A 221 -18.94 1.67 23.23
N ALA A 222 -17.73 1.59 22.67
CA ALA A 222 -16.54 1.10 23.38
C ALA A 222 -16.26 1.91 24.65
N ALA A 223 -16.33 3.24 24.57
CA ALA A 223 -16.05 4.15 25.68
C ALA A 223 -17.05 3.98 26.86
N LYS A 224 -18.25 3.47 26.60
CA LYS A 224 -19.31 3.27 27.63
C LYS A 224 -19.30 1.87 28.23
N LEU A 225 -18.42 1.00 27.81
CA LEU A 225 -18.35 -0.35 28.38
C LEU A 225 -17.80 -0.30 29.82
N PRO A 226 -18.41 -1.03 30.77
CA PRO A 226 -17.91 -1.05 32.15
C PRO A 226 -16.46 -1.52 32.29
N GLN A 227 -15.98 -2.32 31.35
CA GLN A 227 -14.57 -2.75 31.29
C GLN A 227 -13.63 -1.58 30.98
N ALA A 228 -14.08 -0.60 30.19
CA ALA A 228 -13.29 0.61 29.89
C ALA A 228 -13.04 1.43 31.14
N GLU A 229 -14.06 1.67 31.99
CA GLU A 229 -13.93 2.44 33.21
C GLU A 229 -12.78 1.96 34.09
N ARG A 230 -12.71 0.64 34.35
CA ARG A 230 -11.67 0.06 35.23
C ARG A 230 -10.24 0.28 34.73
N VAL A 231 -10.04 0.36 33.42
CA VAL A 231 -8.72 0.58 32.82
C VAL A 231 -8.39 2.07 32.82
N LEU A 232 -9.39 2.90 32.45
CA LEU A 232 -9.27 4.36 32.44
C LEU A 232 -9.04 4.94 33.84
N ASP A 233 -9.69 4.38 34.88
CA ASP A 233 -9.51 4.77 36.30
C ASP A 233 -8.07 4.57 36.78
N LYS A 234 -7.34 3.62 36.18
CA LYS A 234 -5.91 3.43 36.43
C LYS A 234 -5.02 4.38 35.62
N GLY A 235 -5.60 5.23 34.78
CA GLY A 235 -4.89 6.16 33.90
C GLY A 235 -4.26 5.48 32.68
N TYR A 236 -4.65 4.26 32.36
CA TYR A 236 -4.15 3.56 31.17
C TYR A 236 -4.94 3.91 29.91
N GLU A 237 -4.25 3.90 28.79
CA GLU A 237 -4.83 4.12 27.46
C GLU A 237 -5.48 2.83 26.94
N ILE A 238 -6.61 2.95 26.24
CA ILE A 238 -7.29 1.84 25.58
C ILE A 238 -7.35 2.11 24.09
N LEU A 239 -7.09 1.09 23.29
CA LEU A 239 -7.36 1.10 21.85
C LEU A 239 -8.79 0.60 21.61
N TYR A 240 -9.58 1.37 20.86
CA TYR A 240 -10.91 0.95 20.43
C TYR A 240 -10.81 0.38 19.01
N LEU A 241 -11.20 -0.87 18.89
CA LEU A 241 -11.23 -1.66 17.68
C LEU A 241 -12.68 -1.69 17.18
N THR A 242 -12.94 -1.09 16.02
CA THR A 242 -14.33 -0.83 15.58
C THR A 242 -14.67 -1.43 14.23
N ASP A 243 -13.73 -2.11 13.59
CA ASP A 243 -13.99 -2.83 12.35
C ASP A 243 -14.45 -4.27 12.65
N GLU A 244 -15.36 -4.81 11.84
CA GLU A 244 -15.85 -6.20 11.97
C GLU A 244 -14.72 -7.24 11.95
N VAL A 245 -13.61 -6.93 11.28
CA VAL A 245 -12.44 -7.80 11.20
C VAL A 245 -11.62 -7.82 12.50
N ASP A 246 -11.91 -6.93 13.45
CA ASP A 246 -11.20 -6.84 14.73
C ASP A 246 -11.76 -7.81 15.79
N GLU A 247 -12.94 -8.41 15.55
CA GLU A 247 -13.57 -9.42 16.39
C GLU A 247 -12.99 -10.82 16.12
#